data_ede7eb2063011fe8a67e193548cc84bf
#
_entry.id   ede7eb2063011fe8a67e193548cc84bf
#
_cell.length_a   1.000
_cell.length_b   1.000
_cell.length_c   1.000
_cell.angle_alpha   90.00
_cell.angle_beta   90.00
_cell.angle_gamma   90.00
#
_symmetry.space_group_name_H-M   'P 1'
#
loop_
_entity.id
_entity.type
_entity.pdbx_description
1 polymer ?
#
loop_
_entity_poly.entity_id
_entity_poly.type
_entity_poly.pdbx_seq_one_letter_code
_entity_poly.pdbx_strand_id
1 'polypeptide(L)'
;VQDLWLDPIDTISIPKHIEPERLFLDGLECLQMLGRDTVYQVVREDYKKNYIINYPTEKNRYAKVMNNIIFMTKKHMYFRESKMDGYVVNFFRIGFETKQKEMLMTCDDMKTYKEIKKEVKWHKENLPPFAAYPSAEEWEVFVSKSWYHTKDNHLDRFQDTLYYFDHFNSKILTYDENMNLLKECEITYPTEEDFWRYKIY
;
A
#
# COMPACT_ATOMS: atom_id res chain seq x y z
N VAL A 1 19.22 -18.65 -7.67
CA VAL A 1 17.98 -19.35 -7.29
C VAL A 1 18.35 -20.70 -6.72
N GLN A 2 17.75 -21.08 -5.63
CA GLN A 2 17.98 -22.35 -4.92
C GLN A 2 16.64 -23.08 -4.76
N ASP A 3 16.68 -24.40 -4.75
CA ASP A 3 15.54 -25.22 -4.40
C ASP A 3 15.37 -25.34 -2.87
N LEU A 4 14.41 -26.14 -2.41
CA LEU A 4 14.19 -26.37 -0.98
C LEU A 4 15.37 -27.05 -0.24
N TRP A 5 16.30 -27.64 -0.97
CA TRP A 5 17.53 -28.27 -0.46
C TRP A 5 18.75 -27.34 -0.55
N LEU A 6 18.54 -26.08 -0.95
CA LEU A 6 19.58 -25.06 -1.16
C LEU A 6 20.54 -25.38 -2.31
N ASP A 7 20.18 -26.29 -3.19
CA ASP A 7 20.96 -26.52 -4.42
C ASP A 7 20.71 -25.39 -5.42
N PRO A 8 21.76 -24.88 -6.07
CA PRO A 8 21.61 -23.81 -7.05
C PRO A 8 20.89 -24.34 -8.30
N ILE A 9 19.66 -23.83 -8.54
CA ILE A 9 18.90 -24.15 -9.75
C ILE A 9 19.39 -23.28 -10.91
N ASP A 10 19.77 -22.04 -10.61
CA ASP A 10 20.21 -21.07 -11.62
C ASP A 10 21.07 -19.96 -11.02
N THR A 11 21.86 -19.32 -11.84
CA THR A 11 22.73 -18.23 -11.44
C THR A 11 22.51 -17.00 -12.30
N ILE A 12 22.58 -15.83 -11.68
CA ILE A 12 22.45 -14.55 -12.36
C ILE A 12 23.80 -13.83 -12.32
N SER A 13 24.33 -13.48 -13.49
CA SER A 13 25.52 -12.65 -13.58
C SER A 13 25.17 -11.20 -13.33
N ILE A 14 25.68 -10.64 -12.25
CA ILE A 14 25.46 -9.24 -11.90
C ILE A 14 26.54 -8.38 -12.55
N PRO A 15 26.18 -7.34 -13.32
CA PRO A 15 27.14 -6.40 -13.89
C PRO A 15 28.01 -5.76 -12.80
N LYS A 16 29.34 -5.62 -13.05
CA LYS A 16 30.31 -5.14 -12.07
C LYS A 16 30.05 -3.75 -11.47
N HIS A 17 29.25 -2.93 -12.17
CA HIS A 17 28.88 -1.59 -11.71
C HIS A 17 27.69 -1.57 -10.77
N ILE A 18 27.05 -2.71 -10.54
CA ILE A 18 25.93 -2.85 -9.64
C ILE A 18 26.41 -3.46 -8.34
N GLU A 19 26.21 -2.75 -7.25
CA GLU A 19 26.45 -3.23 -5.88
C GLU A 19 25.13 -3.75 -5.32
N PRO A 20 24.85 -5.06 -5.39
CA PRO A 20 23.58 -5.60 -4.97
C PRO A 20 23.50 -5.68 -3.44
N GLU A 21 22.42 -5.16 -2.86
CA GLU A 21 22.12 -5.29 -1.44
C GLU A 21 21.27 -6.52 -1.16
N ARG A 22 20.21 -6.73 -1.97
CA ARG A 22 19.30 -7.88 -1.84
C ARG A 22 18.47 -8.13 -3.09
N LEU A 23 17.94 -9.36 -3.19
CA LEU A 23 16.85 -9.73 -4.11
C LEU A 23 15.54 -9.80 -3.32
N PHE A 24 14.44 -9.40 -3.95
CA PHE A 24 13.11 -9.51 -3.36
C PHE A 24 12.04 -9.61 -4.46
N LEU A 25 10.89 -10.18 -4.11
CA LEU A 25 9.68 -10.08 -4.92
C LEU A 25 8.92 -8.82 -4.48
N ASP A 26 8.51 -8.02 -5.44
CA ASP A 26 7.66 -6.87 -5.15
C ASP A 26 6.18 -7.28 -5.07
N GLY A 27 5.29 -6.32 -4.77
CA GLY A 27 3.85 -6.54 -4.70
C GLY A 27 3.20 -6.98 -6.03
N LEU A 28 3.97 -7.01 -7.12
CA LEU A 28 3.56 -7.47 -8.44
C LEU A 28 4.15 -8.84 -8.78
N GLU A 29 4.76 -9.52 -7.80
CA GLU A 29 5.47 -10.78 -7.94
C GLU A 29 6.65 -10.72 -8.95
N CYS A 30 7.14 -9.51 -9.25
CA CYS A 30 8.31 -9.32 -10.07
C CYS A 30 9.58 -9.42 -9.23
N LEU A 31 10.56 -10.18 -9.73
CA LEU A 31 11.86 -10.26 -9.06
C LEU A 31 12.62 -8.95 -9.25
N GLN A 32 12.98 -8.33 -8.14
CA GLN A 32 13.68 -7.07 -8.07
C GLN A 32 15.03 -7.26 -7.38
N MET A 33 16.01 -6.48 -7.82
CA MET A 33 17.32 -6.39 -7.18
C MET A 33 17.51 -4.97 -6.65
N LEU A 34 17.68 -4.84 -5.35
CA LEU A 34 17.99 -3.59 -4.70
C LEU A 34 19.50 -3.37 -4.77
N GLY A 35 19.90 -2.23 -5.31
CA GLY A 35 21.24 -1.67 -5.16
C GLY A 35 21.20 -0.49 -4.19
N ARG A 36 22.32 0.21 -4.05
CA ARG A 36 22.48 1.33 -3.11
C ARG A 36 21.38 2.40 -3.26
N ASP A 37 21.22 2.95 -4.45
CA ASP A 37 20.26 4.03 -4.73
C ASP A 37 19.29 3.67 -5.86
N THR A 38 19.34 2.44 -6.35
CA THR A 38 18.62 2.01 -7.56
C THR A 38 18.01 0.63 -7.35
N VAL A 39 16.81 0.46 -7.87
CA VAL A 39 16.13 -0.84 -7.97
C VAL A 39 16.16 -1.28 -9.42
N TYR A 40 16.50 -2.52 -9.65
CA TYR A 40 16.58 -3.13 -10.98
C TYR A 40 15.58 -4.27 -11.06
N GLN A 41 14.85 -4.37 -12.16
CA GLN A 41 14.03 -5.53 -12.43
C GLN A 41 14.89 -6.68 -12.98
N VAL A 42 14.72 -7.88 -12.44
CA VAL A 42 15.37 -9.09 -12.91
C VAL A 42 14.36 -9.85 -13.77
N VAL A 43 14.60 -9.86 -15.07
CA VAL A 43 13.72 -10.50 -16.05
C VAL A 43 14.38 -11.75 -16.59
N ARG A 44 13.65 -12.86 -16.65
CA ARG A 44 14.10 -14.07 -17.31
C ARG A 44 13.83 -13.98 -18.81
N GLU A 45 14.86 -14.18 -19.60
CA GLU A 45 14.75 -14.29 -21.05
C GLU A 45 14.38 -15.76 -21.40
N ASP A 46 13.11 -16.01 -21.70
CA ASP A 46 12.57 -17.39 -21.86
C ASP A 46 13.32 -18.26 -22.86
N TYR A 47 13.87 -17.65 -23.92
CA TYR A 47 14.55 -18.40 -24.99
C TYR A 47 16.00 -18.79 -24.68
N LYS A 48 16.65 -18.13 -23.71
CA LYS A 48 18.09 -18.30 -23.46
C LYS A 48 18.44 -18.84 -22.07
N LYS A 49 17.46 -19.04 -21.21
CA LYS A 49 17.63 -19.33 -19.77
C LYS A 49 18.52 -18.29 -19.07
N ASN A 50 18.68 -17.11 -19.63
CA ASN A 50 19.46 -16.03 -19.08
C ASN A 50 18.55 -15.05 -18.32
N TYR A 51 19.07 -14.48 -17.24
CA TYR A 51 18.43 -13.36 -16.55
C TYR A 51 19.04 -12.06 -17.00
N ILE A 52 18.19 -11.09 -17.29
CA ILE A 52 18.61 -9.72 -17.61
C ILE A 52 18.25 -8.84 -16.42
N ILE A 53 19.25 -8.09 -15.96
CA ILE A 53 19.06 -7.03 -14.97
C ILE A 53 18.87 -5.75 -15.77
N ASN A 54 17.65 -5.21 -15.73
CA ASN A 54 17.25 -4.07 -16.56
C ASN A 54 16.39 -3.06 -15.79
N TYR A 55 15.99 -2.01 -16.47
CA TYR A 55 15.06 -0.97 -16.00
C TYR A 55 15.50 -0.37 -14.65
N PRO A 56 16.68 0.28 -14.59
CA PRO A 56 17.11 0.96 -13.37
C PRO A 56 16.09 2.05 -13.00
N THR A 57 15.62 2.00 -11.77
CA THR A 57 14.67 2.99 -11.23
C THR A 57 15.25 3.52 -9.93
N GLU A 58 15.24 4.82 -9.74
CA GLU A 58 15.66 5.44 -8.48
C GLU A 58 14.83 4.88 -7.32
N LYS A 59 15.50 4.51 -6.22
CA LYS A 59 14.91 3.83 -5.06
C LYS A 59 13.69 4.58 -4.48
N ASN A 60 13.81 5.92 -4.33
CA ASN A 60 12.71 6.73 -3.82
C ASN A 60 11.51 6.77 -4.76
N ARG A 61 11.77 6.86 -6.07
CA ARG A 61 10.71 6.83 -7.08
C ARG A 61 10.03 5.47 -7.13
N TYR A 62 10.80 4.39 -7.08
CA TYR A 62 10.29 3.02 -7.02
C TYR A 62 9.38 2.83 -5.80
N ALA A 63 9.87 3.17 -4.59
CA ALA A 63 9.10 3.06 -3.36
C ALA A 63 7.80 3.87 -3.41
N LYS A 64 7.84 5.10 -3.93
CA LYS A 64 6.65 5.95 -4.06
C LYS A 64 5.58 5.33 -4.96
N VAL A 65 5.98 4.65 -6.02
CA VAL A 65 5.03 3.96 -6.91
C VAL A 65 4.53 2.68 -6.28
N MET A 66 5.45 1.82 -5.80
CA MET A 66 5.12 0.49 -5.30
C MET A 66 4.28 0.50 -4.02
N ASN A 67 4.51 1.48 -3.13
CA ASN A 67 3.72 1.62 -1.90
C ASN A 67 2.23 1.94 -2.16
N ASN A 68 1.91 2.42 -3.36
CA ASN A 68 0.54 2.73 -3.75
C ASN A 68 -0.14 1.60 -4.52
N ILE A 69 0.62 0.64 -5.04
CA ILE A 69 0.06 -0.52 -5.74
C ILE A 69 -0.41 -1.53 -4.69
N ILE A 70 -1.64 -2.02 -4.87
CA ILE A 70 -2.25 -3.02 -3.99
C ILE A 70 -2.02 -4.41 -4.57
N PHE A 71 -2.47 -4.63 -5.80
CA PHE A 71 -2.29 -5.89 -6.56
C PHE A 71 -2.52 -5.67 -8.06
N MET A 72 -2.27 -6.71 -8.85
CA MET A 72 -2.60 -6.76 -10.27
C MET A 72 -3.47 -7.97 -10.61
N THR A 73 -4.27 -7.82 -11.66
CA THR A 73 -4.93 -8.91 -12.38
C THR A 73 -4.34 -9.00 -13.79
N LYS A 74 -4.84 -9.92 -14.61
CA LYS A 74 -4.42 -10.01 -16.03
C LYS A 74 -4.77 -8.77 -16.84
N LYS A 75 -5.79 -8.00 -16.42
CA LYS A 75 -6.34 -6.87 -17.18
C LYS A 75 -6.06 -5.51 -16.54
N HIS A 76 -5.89 -5.46 -15.21
CA HIS A 76 -5.85 -4.22 -14.45
C HIS A 76 -4.78 -4.23 -13.38
N MET A 77 -4.23 -3.05 -13.13
CA MET A 77 -3.45 -2.73 -11.93
C MET A 77 -4.34 -1.94 -10.97
N TYR A 78 -4.37 -2.35 -9.71
CA TYR A 78 -5.13 -1.71 -8.63
C TYR A 78 -4.18 -0.96 -7.70
N PHE A 79 -4.54 0.25 -7.34
CA PHE A 79 -3.71 1.10 -6.48
C PHE A 79 -4.56 2.04 -5.64
N ARG A 80 -3.94 2.58 -4.61
CA ARG A 80 -4.55 3.55 -3.71
C ARG A 80 -3.79 4.86 -3.73
N GLU A 81 -4.51 5.96 -3.53
CA GLU A 81 -3.94 7.29 -3.31
C GLU A 81 -4.49 7.83 -2.01
N SER A 82 -3.59 8.10 -1.06
CA SER A 82 -3.94 8.72 0.21
C SER A 82 -3.75 10.23 0.14
N LYS A 83 -4.71 10.97 0.69
CA LYS A 83 -4.69 12.43 0.84
C LYS A 83 -5.02 12.80 2.28
N MET A 84 -4.73 14.04 2.66
CA MET A 84 -5.04 14.54 4.01
C MET A 84 -4.52 13.59 5.10
N ASP A 85 -3.23 13.23 5.03
CA ASP A 85 -2.55 12.36 6.00
C ASP A 85 -3.21 10.97 6.18
N GLY A 86 -3.87 10.47 5.13
CA GLY A 86 -4.54 9.17 5.15
C GLY A 86 -6.04 9.21 5.46
N TYR A 87 -6.60 10.39 5.79
CA TYR A 87 -8.03 10.53 6.09
C TYR A 87 -8.93 10.47 4.85
N VAL A 88 -8.37 10.62 3.67
CA VAL A 88 -9.05 10.35 2.40
C VAL A 88 -8.23 9.36 1.61
N VAL A 89 -8.80 8.21 1.31
CA VAL A 89 -8.16 7.16 0.52
C VAL A 89 -9.02 6.84 -0.68
N ASN A 90 -8.45 7.02 -1.86
CA ASN A 90 -9.10 6.69 -3.12
C ASN A 90 -8.51 5.40 -3.68
N PHE A 91 -9.36 4.48 -4.08
CA PHE A 91 -8.97 3.25 -4.77
C PHE A 91 -9.26 3.38 -6.26
N PHE A 92 -8.28 3.00 -7.06
CA PHE A 92 -8.31 3.11 -8.52
C PHE A 92 -7.89 1.80 -9.17
N ARG A 93 -8.30 1.64 -10.44
CA ARG A 93 -7.67 0.67 -11.34
C ARG A 93 -7.22 1.34 -12.64
N ILE A 94 -6.20 0.76 -13.26
CA ILE A 94 -5.75 1.13 -14.61
C ILE A 94 -5.83 -0.12 -15.49
N GLY A 95 -6.58 -0.04 -16.59
CA GLY A 95 -6.61 -1.10 -17.59
C GLY A 95 -5.31 -1.15 -18.39
N PHE A 96 -4.72 -2.34 -18.56
CA PHE A 96 -3.47 -2.47 -19.31
C PHE A 96 -3.63 -2.18 -20.80
N GLU A 97 -4.77 -2.50 -21.38
CA GLU A 97 -5.07 -2.19 -22.79
C GLU A 97 -5.52 -0.74 -22.99
N THR A 98 -6.49 -0.31 -22.19
CA THR A 98 -7.11 1.01 -22.35
C THR A 98 -6.25 2.15 -21.84
N LYS A 99 -5.31 1.87 -20.91
CA LYS A 99 -4.52 2.89 -20.16
C LYS A 99 -5.37 3.90 -19.40
N GLN A 100 -6.65 3.64 -19.25
CA GLN A 100 -7.56 4.53 -18.55
C GLN A 100 -7.51 4.27 -17.06
N LYS A 101 -7.43 5.34 -16.28
CA LYS A 101 -7.55 5.35 -14.82
C LYS A 101 -9.02 5.50 -14.46
N GLU A 102 -9.54 4.57 -13.69
CA GLU A 102 -10.91 4.55 -13.19
C GLU A 102 -10.90 4.58 -11.67
N MET A 103 -11.68 5.47 -11.08
CA MET A 103 -11.89 5.50 -9.63
C MET A 103 -12.95 4.48 -9.26
N LEU A 104 -12.64 3.59 -8.33
CA LEU A 104 -13.51 2.52 -7.89
C LEU A 104 -14.33 2.94 -6.67
N MET A 105 -13.64 3.41 -5.65
CA MET A 105 -14.25 3.79 -4.38
C MET A 105 -13.40 4.82 -3.63
N THR A 106 -14.04 5.54 -2.73
CA THR A 106 -13.39 6.53 -1.86
C THR A 106 -13.77 6.23 -0.42
N CYS A 107 -12.78 6.18 0.44
CA CYS A 107 -12.94 6.26 1.89
C CYS A 107 -12.69 7.72 2.29
N ASP A 108 -13.66 8.38 2.87
CA ASP A 108 -13.58 9.80 3.25
C ASP A 108 -13.89 9.98 4.74
N ASP A 109 -12.86 10.24 5.52
CA ASP A 109 -12.96 10.56 6.95
C ASP A 109 -12.63 12.04 7.24
N MET A 110 -13.09 12.90 6.37
CA MET A 110 -12.90 14.35 6.55
C MET A 110 -13.51 14.90 7.84
N LYS A 111 -14.46 14.17 8.43
CA LYS A 111 -15.03 14.55 9.73
C LYS A 111 -13.95 14.47 10.81
N THR A 112 -13.32 13.31 10.96
CA THR A 112 -12.23 13.08 11.92
C THR A 112 -11.05 14.03 11.67
N TYR A 113 -10.65 14.21 10.41
CA TYR A 113 -9.61 15.17 10.05
C TYR A 113 -9.90 16.59 10.55
N LYS A 114 -11.12 17.09 10.33
CA LYS A 114 -11.53 18.43 10.78
C LYS A 114 -11.56 18.56 12.32
N GLU A 115 -11.95 17.51 13.02
CA GLU A 115 -11.95 17.47 14.47
C GLU A 115 -10.53 17.58 15.03
N ILE A 116 -9.57 16.81 14.50
CA ILE A 116 -8.16 16.89 14.87
C ILE A 116 -7.61 18.30 14.60
N LYS A 117 -7.86 18.87 13.44
CA LYS A 117 -7.38 20.22 13.12
C LYS A 117 -7.95 21.30 14.04
N LYS A 118 -9.18 21.15 14.49
CA LYS A 118 -9.76 22.05 15.52
C LYS A 118 -9.05 21.92 16.86
N GLU A 119 -8.77 20.67 17.27
CA GLU A 119 -8.09 20.40 18.53
C GLU A 119 -6.65 20.92 18.52
N VAL A 120 -5.90 20.66 17.45
CA VAL A 120 -4.55 21.19 17.27
C VAL A 120 -4.53 22.73 17.27
N LYS A 121 -5.52 23.37 16.63
CA LYS A 121 -5.67 24.82 16.64
C LYS A 121 -5.93 25.33 18.04
N TRP A 122 -6.86 24.70 18.77
CA TRP A 122 -7.17 25.06 20.17
C TRP A 122 -5.93 24.94 21.05
N HIS A 123 -5.14 23.87 20.88
CA HIS A 123 -3.89 23.66 21.60
C HIS A 123 -2.90 24.82 21.35
N LYS A 124 -2.70 25.21 20.09
CA LYS A 124 -1.84 26.35 19.72
C LYS A 124 -2.24 27.68 20.36
N GLU A 125 -3.56 27.90 20.46
CA GLU A 125 -4.10 29.18 20.94
C GLU A 125 -4.19 29.28 22.46
N ASN A 126 -4.28 28.16 23.19
CA ASN A 126 -4.61 28.14 24.61
C ASN A 126 -3.52 27.57 25.49
N LEU A 127 -2.54 26.86 24.98
CA LEU A 127 -1.44 26.33 25.77
C LEU A 127 -0.18 27.18 25.56
N PRO A 128 0.46 27.65 26.65
CA PRO A 128 1.67 28.41 26.52
C PRO A 128 2.83 27.57 26.02
N PRO A 129 3.79 28.12 25.28
CA PRO A 129 4.94 27.39 24.74
C PRO A 129 5.98 27.10 25.84
N PHE A 130 5.58 26.34 26.86
CA PHE A 130 6.51 25.88 27.90
C PHE A 130 7.07 24.51 27.52
N ALA A 131 8.33 24.28 27.93
CA ALA A 131 9.06 23.03 27.71
C ALA A 131 8.37 21.75 28.26
N ALA A 132 7.28 21.89 29.00
CA ALA A 132 6.51 20.77 29.55
C ALA A 132 5.36 20.27 28.65
N TYR A 133 5.04 20.99 27.58
CA TYR A 133 3.96 20.60 26.65
C TYR A 133 4.55 20.29 25.29
N PRO A 134 4.04 19.22 24.62
CA PRO A 134 4.48 18.89 23.28
C PRO A 134 4.17 20.05 22.31
N SER A 135 4.96 20.18 21.26
CA SER A 135 4.66 21.12 20.16
C SER A 135 3.31 20.79 19.53
N ALA A 136 2.73 21.72 18.78
CA ALA A 136 1.46 21.47 18.11
C ALA A 136 1.57 20.31 17.09
N GLU A 137 2.73 20.13 16.49
CA GLU A 137 3.05 19.03 15.59
C GLU A 137 3.12 17.69 16.34
N GLU A 138 3.79 17.64 17.47
CA GLU A 138 3.84 16.46 18.35
C GLU A 138 2.46 16.12 18.91
N TRP A 139 1.67 17.15 19.28
CA TRP A 139 0.29 16.99 19.74
C TRP A 139 -0.60 16.43 18.64
N GLU A 140 -0.49 16.92 17.40
CA GLU A 140 -1.22 16.38 16.24
C GLU A 140 -0.91 14.89 16.02
N VAL A 141 0.37 14.52 16.10
CA VAL A 141 0.79 13.11 15.98
C VAL A 141 0.23 12.27 17.12
N PHE A 142 0.26 12.78 18.37
CA PHE A 142 -0.28 12.06 19.52
C PHE A 142 -1.79 11.86 19.40
N VAL A 143 -2.54 12.91 19.11
CA VAL A 143 -4.00 12.89 19.01
C VAL A 143 -4.45 11.97 17.88
N SER A 144 -3.81 12.09 16.71
CA SER A 144 -4.15 11.24 15.55
C SER A 144 -3.87 9.74 15.79
N LYS A 145 -2.85 9.43 16.60
CA LYS A 145 -2.49 8.04 16.92
C LYS A 145 -3.30 7.46 18.08
N SER A 146 -3.66 8.29 19.06
CA SER A 146 -4.23 7.81 20.34
C SER A 146 -5.76 7.91 20.39
N TRP A 147 -6.34 8.93 19.77
CA TRP A 147 -7.78 9.22 19.93
C TRP A 147 -8.57 9.25 18.62
N TYR A 148 -7.93 9.58 17.50
CA TYR A 148 -8.60 9.74 16.22
C TYR A 148 -8.01 8.78 15.17
N HIS A 149 -8.20 7.49 15.40
CA HIS A 149 -7.78 6.50 14.40
C HIS A 149 -8.70 6.56 13.18
N THR A 150 -8.11 6.72 12.01
CA THR A 150 -8.84 6.46 10.77
C THR A 150 -9.17 4.98 10.69
N LYS A 151 -10.40 4.65 10.37
CA LYS A 151 -10.75 3.28 10.01
C LYS A 151 -10.07 2.96 8.69
N ASP A 152 -9.18 1.99 8.69
CA ASP A 152 -8.38 1.63 7.52
C ASP A 152 -9.23 0.73 6.61
N ASN A 153 -9.83 1.34 5.58
CA ASN A 153 -10.51 0.58 4.55
C ASN A 153 -9.49 -0.12 3.65
N HIS A 154 -9.78 -1.33 3.29
CA HIS A 154 -8.84 -2.21 2.59
C HIS A 154 -9.49 -2.84 1.37
N LEU A 155 -8.74 -2.90 0.27
CA LEU A 155 -9.10 -3.63 -0.94
C LEU A 155 -8.11 -4.76 -1.13
N ASP A 156 -8.62 -5.98 -1.27
CA ASP A 156 -7.81 -7.17 -1.49
C ASP A 156 -8.40 -8.05 -2.57
N ARG A 157 -7.66 -9.05 -2.99
CA ARG A 157 -8.06 -10.01 -4.01
C ARG A 157 -7.81 -11.44 -3.54
N PHE A 158 -8.81 -12.28 -3.73
CA PHE A 158 -8.65 -13.72 -3.61
C PHE A 158 -9.22 -14.39 -4.87
N GLN A 159 -8.36 -15.08 -5.60
CA GLN A 159 -8.66 -15.63 -6.93
C GLN A 159 -9.17 -14.53 -7.90
N ASP A 160 -10.38 -14.68 -8.45
CA ASP A 160 -11.00 -13.73 -9.37
C ASP A 160 -12.00 -12.79 -8.70
N THR A 161 -11.97 -12.75 -7.36
CA THR A 161 -12.90 -11.97 -6.54
C THR A 161 -12.18 -10.87 -5.78
N LEU A 162 -12.74 -9.67 -5.81
CA LEU A 162 -12.25 -8.51 -5.09
C LEU A 162 -13.05 -8.33 -3.80
N TYR A 163 -12.36 -8.07 -2.70
CA TYR A 163 -12.94 -7.87 -1.38
C TYR A 163 -12.61 -6.46 -0.90
N TYR A 164 -13.65 -5.65 -0.70
CA TYR A 164 -13.50 -4.34 -0.09
C TYR A 164 -14.02 -4.38 1.34
N PHE A 165 -13.11 -4.18 2.28
CA PHE A 165 -13.39 -4.10 3.72
C PHE A 165 -13.71 -2.65 4.06
N ASP A 166 -14.99 -2.34 4.14
CA ASP A 166 -15.49 -1.03 4.50
C ASP A 166 -15.72 -0.96 6.01
N HIS A 167 -14.67 -0.64 6.74
CA HIS A 167 -14.75 -0.54 8.20
C HIS A 167 -15.57 0.68 8.67
N PHE A 168 -15.76 1.70 7.83
CA PHE A 168 -16.63 2.82 8.16
C PHE A 168 -18.10 2.39 8.28
N ASN A 169 -18.55 1.57 7.34
CA ASN A 169 -19.91 1.10 7.29
C ASN A 169 -20.06 -0.31 7.89
N SER A 170 -19.00 -0.88 8.45
CA SER A 170 -18.97 -2.22 9.03
C SER A 170 -19.42 -3.29 8.03
N LYS A 171 -18.91 -3.23 6.79
CA LYS A 171 -19.31 -4.11 5.69
C LYS A 171 -18.11 -4.68 4.95
N ILE A 172 -18.29 -5.88 4.40
CA ILE A 172 -17.43 -6.46 3.38
C ILE A 172 -18.23 -6.52 2.09
N LEU A 173 -17.75 -5.83 1.06
CA LEU A 173 -18.32 -5.85 -0.27
C LEU A 173 -17.45 -6.72 -1.18
N THR A 174 -18.08 -7.61 -1.90
CA THR A 174 -17.40 -8.56 -2.79
C THR A 174 -17.79 -8.25 -4.23
N TYR A 175 -16.78 -8.12 -5.10
CA TYR A 175 -16.97 -7.76 -6.50
C TYR A 175 -16.31 -8.78 -7.44
N ASP A 176 -16.82 -8.88 -8.66
CA ASP A 176 -16.11 -9.53 -9.77
C ASP A 176 -15.03 -8.59 -10.37
N GLU A 177 -14.27 -9.10 -11.33
CA GLU A 177 -13.24 -8.30 -12.04
C GLU A 177 -13.81 -7.08 -12.80
N ASN A 178 -15.10 -7.05 -13.10
CA ASN A 178 -15.77 -5.94 -13.77
C ASN A 178 -16.37 -4.93 -12.79
N MET A 179 -16.16 -5.10 -11.48
CA MET A 179 -16.72 -4.30 -10.40
C MET A 179 -18.25 -4.44 -10.26
N ASN A 180 -18.81 -5.56 -10.68
CA ASN A 180 -20.19 -5.89 -10.33
C ASN A 180 -20.23 -6.42 -8.90
N LEU A 181 -21.11 -5.84 -8.06
CA LEU A 181 -21.30 -6.29 -6.68
C LEU A 181 -21.90 -7.70 -6.69
N LEU A 182 -21.18 -8.64 -6.08
CA LEU A 182 -21.60 -10.05 -5.97
C LEU A 182 -22.29 -10.31 -4.62
N LYS A 183 -21.74 -9.75 -3.55
CA LYS A 183 -22.20 -10.00 -2.18
C LYS A 183 -21.86 -8.84 -1.26
N GLU A 184 -22.72 -8.64 -0.27
CA GLU A 184 -22.49 -7.76 0.88
C GLU A 184 -22.66 -8.57 2.17
N CYS A 185 -21.72 -8.40 3.11
CA CYS A 185 -21.76 -9.01 4.44
C CYS A 185 -21.45 -7.97 5.49
N GLU A 186 -22.02 -8.10 6.68
CA GLU A 186 -21.67 -7.27 7.82
C GLU A 186 -20.35 -7.74 8.45
N ILE A 187 -19.55 -6.77 8.91
CA ILE A 187 -18.38 -7.05 9.72
C ILE A 187 -18.84 -7.28 11.16
N THR A 188 -18.64 -8.51 11.65
CA THR A 188 -19.07 -8.93 13.00
C THR A 188 -17.92 -8.95 14.02
N TYR A 189 -16.68 -8.76 13.58
CA TYR A 189 -15.54 -8.64 14.49
C TYR A 189 -15.43 -7.19 15.04
N PRO A 190 -14.91 -7.01 16.25
CA PRO A 190 -14.76 -5.67 16.83
C PRO A 190 -13.77 -4.85 16.00
N THR A 191 -14.25 -3.71 15.47
CA THR A 191 -13.43 -2.78 14.67
C THR A 191 -12.72 -1.74 15.55
N GLU A 192 -12.97 -1.74 16.86
CA GLU A 192 -12.49 -0.73 17.80
C GLU A 192 -11.19 -1.09 18.51
N GLU A 193 -10.72 -2.33 18.39
CA GLU A 193 -9.48 -2.75 19.05
C GLU A 193 -8.29 -2.74 18.08
N ASP A 194 -7.18 -2.15 18.50
CA ASP A 194 -5.90 -2.07 17.79
C ASP A 194 -5.28 -3.44 17.42
N PHE A 195 -5.84 -4.53 17.91
CA PHE A 195 -5.37 -5.89 17.69
C PHE A 195 -5.44 -6.36 16.23
N TRP A 196 -6.29 -5.78 15.40
CA TRP A 196 -6.53 -6.23 14.02
C TRP A 196 -5.52 -5.71 13.00
N ARG A 197 -4.80 -4.63 13.32
CA ARG A 197 -3.85 -3.99 12.40
C ARG A 197 -2.64 -4.85 12.04
N TYR A 198 -2.37 -5.91 12.78
CA TYR A 198 -1.12 -6.68 12.68
C TYR A 198 -1.30 -8.16 12.34
N LYS A 199 -2.49 -8.64 12.03
CA LYS A 199 -2.75 -10.08 11.86
C LYS A 199 -3.57 -10.47 10.63
N ILE A 200 -3.60 -9.68 9.58
CA ILE A 200 -4.08 -10.16 8.28
C ILE A 200 -2.84 -10.61 7.51
N TYR A 201 -2.56 -11.91 7.60
CA TYR A 201 -1.55 -12.60 6.79
C TYR A 201 -2.22 -13.18 5.55
#